data_90018784f7361757e6625888d5acc16b
#
_entry.id   90018784f7361757e6625888d5acc16b
#
_cell.length_a   1.000
_cell.length_b   1.000
_cell.length_c   1.000
_cell.angle_alpha   90.00
_cell.angle_beta   90.00
_cell.angle_gamma   90.00
#
_symmetry.space_group_name_H-M   'P 1'
#
loop_
_entity.id
_entity.type
_entity.pdbx_description
1 polymer ?
#
loop_
_entity_poly.entity_id
_entity_poly.type
_entity_poly.pdbx_seq_one_letter_code
_entity_poly.pdbx_strand_id
1 'polypeptide(L)'
;MINFSINKAYFLQALNTTKRAISSKNAIPILSTIKIDVTSEGITLIGSNGQISIEYFISVKDENAGLLVTTPGAILLEAAFFINVVSSLPDVVLDVKEIEQKQIVLVSGKSEITLKGKDAEQYPRIQEISASNPLTLPIQTLKKIISETAFAASTQESRPILTGVHFVLSDHKELKTVATDSHRMSQKNITLEKNGDNFDVVIPSRSLRELTSVFSDEIEQIEVFLSLIHISEPTRLGMISY
;
A
#
# COMPACT_ATOMS: atom_id res chain seq x y z
N MET A 1 25.07 -3.05 -0.04
CA MET A 1 24.80 -4.12 -1.05
C MET A 1 23.82 -5.08 -0.43
N ILE A 2 22.65 -5.28 -1.02
CA ILE A 2 21.65 -6.23 -0.51
C ILE A 2 21.95 -7.66 -1.00
N ASN A 3 21.58 -8.64 -0.16
CA ASN A 3 21.64 -10.04 -0.54
C ASN A 3 20.59 -10.84 0.26
N PHE A 4 19.64 -11.45 -0.43
CA PHE A 4 18.60 -12.28 0.18
C PHE A 4 18.08 -13.34 -0.78
N SER A 5 17.47 -14.39 -0.22
CA SER A 5 16.76 -15.45 -0.92
C SER A 5 15.32 -15.52 -0.44
N ILE A 6 14.36 -15.77 -1.32
CA ILE A 6 12.93 -15.73 -1.01
C ILE A 6 12.12 -16.66 -1.91
N ASN A 7 10.96 -17.14 -1.42
CA ASN A 7 9.97 -17.79 -2.26
C ASN A 7 9.45 -16.81 -3.32
N LYS A 8 9.67 -17.16 -4.61
CA LYS A 8 9.28 -16.28 -5.73
C LYS A 8 7.80 -15.97 -5.78
N ALA A 9 6.93 -16.96 -5.54
CA ALA A 9 5.49 -16.75 -5.62
C ALA A 9 5.00 -15.79 -4.55
N TYR A 10 5.48 -15.93 -3.32
CA TYR A 10 5.19 -15.03 -2.20
C TYR A 10 5.70 -13.62 -2.48
N PHE A 11 6.94 -13.50 -2.94
CA PHE A 11 7.55 -12.22 -3.28
C PHE A 11 6.80 -11.51 -4.42
N LEU A 12 6.39 -12.26 -5.45
CA LEU A 12 5.61 -11.73 -6.56
C LEU A 12 4.24 -11.23 -6.12
N GLN A 13 3.58 -11.90 -5.18
CA GLN A 13 2.33 -11.44 -4.57
C GLN A 13 2.53 -10.11 -3.85
N ALA A 14 3.55 -9.99 -3.01
CA ALA A 14 3.88 -8.77 -2.29
C ALA A 14 4.21 -7.61 -3.25
N LEU A 15 5.01 -7.87 -4.28
CA LEU A 15 5.34 -6.91 -5.34
C LEU A 15 4.09 -6.42 -6.09
N ASN A 16 3.17 -7.32 -6.46
CA ASN A 16 1.94 -6.96 -7.14
C ASN A 16 1.00 -6.14 -6.24
N THR A 17 0.95 -6.44 -4.94
CA THR A 17 0.21 -5.64 -3.97
C THR A 17 0.77 -4.23 -3.89
N THR A 18 2.08 -4.09 -3.71
CA THR A 18 2.75 -2.78 -3.62
C THR A 18 2.64 -1.97 -4.92
N LYS A 19 2.68 -2.63 -6.08
CA LYS A 19 2.52 -1.99 -7.40
C LYS A 19 1.19 -1.24 -7.55
N ARG A 20 0.13 -1.61 -6.83
CA ARG A 20 -1.18 -0.94 -6.91
C ARG A 20 -1.14 0.54 -6.53
N ALA A 21 -0.19 0.93 -5.67
CA ALA A 21 0.05 2.34 -5.36
C ALA A 21 0.85 3.07 -6.45
N ILE A 22 1.47 2.36 -7.39
CA ILE A 22 2.33 2.97 -8.40
C ILE A 22 1.51 3.27 -9.65
N SER A 23 1.46 4.54 -10.06
CA SER A 23 0.79 4.96 -11.29
C SER A 23 1.75 4.86 -12.48
N SER A 24 1.22 4.45 -13.64
CA SER A 24 1.96 4.50 -14.91
C SER A 24 2.19 5.93 -15.44
N LYS A 25 1.45 6.91 -14.90
CA LYS A 25 1.50 8.33 -15.28
C LYS A 25 1.87 9.19 -14.07
N ASN A 26 3.04 8.95 -13.47
CA ASN A 26 3.52 9.77 -12.37
C ASN A 26 4.18 11.06 -12.88
N ALA A 27 3.82 12.20 -12.27
CA ALA A 27 4.49 13.48 -12.52
C ALA A 27 5.95 13.44 -12.02
N ILE A 28 6.24 12.61 -11.03
CA ILE A 28 7.57 12.41 -10.43
C ILE A 28 8.10 11.05 -10.90
N PRO A 29 9.11 11.00 -11.81
CA PRO A 29 9.58 9.75 -12.41
C PRO A 29 10.07 8.69 -11.42
N ILE A 30 10.63 9.10 -10.27
CA ILE A 30 11.13 8.16 -9.26
C ILE A 30 10.01 7.31 -8.64
N LEU A 31 8.76 7.81 -8.62
CA LEU A 31 7.61 7.09 -8.11
C LEU A 31 7.11 5.96 -9.04
N SER A 32 7.72 5.79 -10.23
CA SER A 32 7.52 4.58 -11.05
C SER A 32 8.34 3.39 -10.54
N THR A 33 9.22 3.62 -9.56
CA THR A 33 10.03 2.57 -8.94
C THR A 33 9.37 2.02 -7.68
N ILE A 34 9.72 0.79 -7.35
CA ILE A 34 9.47 0.18 -6.05
C ILE A 34 10.74 0.27 -5.21
N LYS A 35 10.61 0.72 -3.96
CA LYS A 35 11.70 0.67 -3.00
C LYS A 35 11.68 -0.68 -2.31
N ILE A 36 12.83 -1.33 -2.28
CA ILE A 36 13.09 -2.57 -1.55
C ILE A 36 14.05 -2.22 -0.44
N ASP A 37 13.59 -2.33 0.80
CA ASP A 37 14.38 -2.07 2.00
C ASP A 37 14.55 -3.38 2.76
N VAL A 38 15.78 -3.84 2.88
CA VAL A 38 16.13 -5.15 3.45
C VAL A 38 16.82 -4.94 4.79
N THR A 39 16.24 -5.50 5.83
CA THR A 39 16.78 -5.47 7.20
C THR A 39 17.02 -6.90 7.70
N SER A 40 17.60 -7.04 8.90
CA SER A 40 17.73 -8.36 9.56
C SER A 40 16.38 -8.98 9.95
N GLU A 41 15.32 -8.19 10.03
CA GLU A 41 13.98 -8.63 10.44
C GLU A 41 13.09 -9.01 9.26
N GLY A 42 13.40 -8.48 8.08
CA GLY A 42 12.60 -8.73 6.89
C GLY A 42 12.87 -7.77 5.74
N ILE A 43 11.96 -7.81 4.77
CA ILE A 43 11.96 -6.95 3.58
C ILE A 43 10.72 -6.06 3.63
N THR A 44 10.93 -4.75 3.49
CA THR A 44 9.86 -3.77 3.28
C THR A 44 9.83 -3.35 1.81
N LEU A 45 8.70 -3.55 1.16
CA LEU A 45 8.42 -3.10 -0.20
C LEU A 45 7.57 -1.84 -0.14
N ILE A 46 8.01 -0.76 -0.79
CA ILE A 46 7.29 0.52 -0.76
C ILE A 46 7.00 0.99 -2.18
N GLY A 47 5.74 1.28 -2.45
CA GLY A 47 5.26 1.89 -3.69
C GLY A 47 4.39 3.11 -3.41
N SER A 48 4.49 4.15 -4.22
CA SER A 48 3.70 5.37 -4.06
C SER A 48 3.44 6.08 -5.39
N ASN A 49 2.35 6.84 -5.46
CA ASN A 49 2.10 7.80 -6.54
C ASN A 49 2.03 9.25 -6.04
N GLY A 50 2.43 9.48 -4.77
CA GLY A 50 2.35 10.77 -4.10
C GLY A 50 1.01 11.06 -3.40
N GLN A 51 -0.04 10.30 -3.71
CA GLN A 51 -1.35 10.39 -3.06
C GLN A 51 -1.66 9.16 -2.19
N ILE A 52 -1.25 7.99 -2.66
CA ILE A 52 -1.37 6.71 -1.96
C ILE A 52 0.02 6.11 -1.88
N SER A 53 0.34 5.53 -0.73
CA SER A 53 1.52 4.72 -0.53
C SER A 53 1.11 3.36 0.02
N ILE A 54 1.73 2.30 -0.49
CA ILE A 54 1.58 0.95 0.05
C ILE A 54 2.95 0.51 0.51
N GLU A 55 3.01 0.11 1.75
CA GLU A 55 4.15 -0.52 2.38
C GLU A 55 3.78 -1.96 2.72
N TYR A 56 4.57 -2.92 2.24
CA TYR A 56 4.35 -4.34 2.48
C TYR A 56 5.58 -4.93 3.17
N PHE A 57 5.40 -5.41 4.39
CA PHE A 57 6.49 -6.03 5.16
C PHE A 57 6.43 -7.55 5.05
N ILE A 58 7.57 -8.16 4.72
CA ILE A 58 7.77 -9.62 4.68
C ILE A 58 8.74 -9.97 5.79
N SER A 59 8.25 -10.65 6.83
CA SER A 59 9.08 -11.05 7.97
C SER A 59 9.96 -12.25 7.64
N VAL A 60 11.18 -12.29 8.19
CA VAL A 60 12.02 -13.50 8.16
C VAL A 60 11.41 -14.67 8.95
N LYS A 61 10.43 -14.40 9.82
CA LYS A 61 9.71 -15.41 10.59
C LYS A 61 8.54 -16.04 9.83
N ASP A 62 8.18 -15.50 8.67
CA ASP A 62 7.12 -16.05 7.84
C ASP A 62 7.64 -17.26 7.06
N GLU A 63 7.24 -18.44 7.47
CA GLU A 63 7.65 -19.71 6.86
C GLU A 63 7.22 -19.80 5.38
N ASN A 64 6.11 -19.19 5.00
CA ASN A 64 5.62 -19.22 3.61
C ASN A 64 6.49 -18.36 2.69
N ALA A 65 7.10 -17.30 3.22
CA ALA A 65 8.02 -16.46 2.48
C ALA A 65 9.36 -17.13 2.22
N GLY A 66 9.79 -18.03 3.11
CA GLY A 66 11.11 -18.68 3.02
C GLY A 66 12.25 -17.68 2.90
N LEU A 67 12.12 -16.52 3.59
CA LEU A 67 13.04 -15.41 3.46
C LEU A 67 14.31 -15.63 4.26
N LEU A 68 15.46 -15.56 3.58
CA LEU A 68 16.78 -15.57 4.18
C LEU A 68 17.52 -14.30 3.80
N VAL A 69 17.81 -13.44 4.78
CA VAL A 69 18.57 -12.21 4.57
C VAL A 69 20.03 -12.44 4.93
N THR A 70 20.92 -12.23 3.97
CA THR A 70 22.38 -12.33 4.17
C THR A 70 22.99 -10.96 4.42
N THR A 71 22.55 -9.93 3.67
CA THR A 71 23.11 -8.59 3.78
C THR A 71 21.97 -7.56 3.67
N PRO A 72 21.80 -6.69 4.68
CA PRO A 72 20.81 -5.61 4.66
C PRO A 72 21.21 -4.48 3.71
N GLY A 73 20.23 -3.65 3.34
CA GLY A 73 20.42 -2.46 2.50
C GLY A 73 19.15 -2.10 1.73
N ALA A 74 19.21 -1.08 0.89
CA ALA A 74 18.05 -0.61 0.17
C ALA A 74 18.35 -0.25 -1.29
N ILE A 75 17.38 -0.48 -2.17
CA ILE A 75 17.49 -0.18 -3.61
C ILE A 75 16.13 0.17 -4.20
N LEU A 76 16.17 0.94 -5.32
CA LEU A 76 14.98 1.20 -6.14
C LEU A 76 15.09 0.45 -7.45
N LEU A 77 14.01 -0.21 -7.84
CA LEU A 77 13.88 -0.89 -9.14
C LEU A 77 12.63 -0.36 -9.88
N GLU A 78 12.71 -0.27 -11.19
CA GLU A 78 11.55 0.09 -12.00
C GLU A 78 10.47 -1.00 -11.85
N ALA A 79 9.31 -0.63 -11.29
CA ALA A 79 8.35 -1.57 -10.77
C ALA A 79 7.77 -2.52 -11.83
N ALA A 80 7.32 -1.97 -12.97
CA ALA A 80 6.68 -2.77 -14.00
C ALA A 80 7.65 -3.78 -14.63
N PHE A 81 8.87 -3.31 -14.95
CA PHE A 81 9.90 -4.15 -15.55
C PHE A 81 10.39 -5.23 -14.57
N PHE A 82 10.69 -4.84 -13.32
CA PHE A 82 11.14 -5.77 -12.29
C PHE A 82 10.12 -6.89 -12.04
N ILE A 83 8.85 -6.56 -11.87
CA ILE A 83 7.78 -7.54 -11.65
C ILE A 83 7.63 -8.49 -12.83
N ASN A 84 7.70 -7.97 -14.07
CA ASN A 84 7.63 -8.81 -15.27
C ASN A 84 8.82 -9.79 -15.32
N VAL A 85 10.03 -9.32 -14.99
CA VAL A 85 11.21 -10.19 -14.92
C VAL A 85 11.03 -11.29 -13.87
N VAL A 86 10.66 -10.92 -12.62
CA VAL A 86 10.44 -11.90 -11.54
C VAL A 86 9.35 -12.91 -11.94
N SER A 87 8.27 -12.46 -12.58
CA SER A 87 7.19 -13.37 -13.02
C SER A 87 7.64 -14.40 -14.06
N SER A 88 8.61 -14.05 -14.91
CA SER A 88 9.10 -14.91 -15.99
C SER A 88 10.14 -15.93 -15.56
N LEU A 89 10.71 -15.80 -14.35
CA LEU A 89 11.72 -16.72 -13.84
C LEU A 89 11.12 -18.10 -13.54
N PRO A 90 11.88 -19.20 -13.79
CA PRO A 90 11.31 -20.56 -13.80
C PRO A 90 11.13 -21.19 -12.41
N ASP A 91 11.99 -20.88 -11.45
CA ASP A 91 12.07 -21.62 -10.19
C ASP A 91 11.23 -21.01 -9.05
N VAL A 92 11.05 -21.80 -8.00
CA VAL A 92 10.32 -21.44 -6.78
C VAL A 92 11.13 -20.48 -5.90
N VAL A 93 12.45 -20.62 -5.88
CA VAL A 93 13.36 -19.78 -5.09
C VAL A 93 13.97 -18.71 -5.98
N LEU A 94 14.01 -17.49 -5.47
CA LEU A 94 14.63 -16.34 -6.08
C LEU A 94 15.74 -15.83 -5.17
N ASP A 95 16.97 -15.83 -5.68
CA ASP A 95 18.11 -15.16 -5.05
C ASP A 95 18.27 -13.77 -5.65
N VAL A 96 18.41 -12.77 -4.79
CA VAL A 96 18.56 -11.36 -5.16
C VAL A 96 19.83 -10.83 -4.54
N LYS A 97 20.77 -10.41 -5.38
CA LYS A 97 22.07 -9.91 -4.95
C LYS A 97 22.43 -8.60 -5.64
N GLU A 98 22.73 -7.58 -4.84
CA GLU A 98 23.33 -6.35 -5.36
C GLU A 98 24.84 -6.55 -5.56
N ILE A 99 25.30 -6.16 -6.74
CA ILE A 99 26.71 -6.04 -7.11
C ILE A 99 27.10 -4.57 -7.23
N GLU A 100 28.27 -4.27 -7.77
CA GLU A 100 28.74 -2.90 -7.92
C GLU A 100 27.80 -2.03 -8.77
N GLN A 101 27.84 -0.71 -8.55
CA GLN A 101 27.08 0.30 -9.31
C GLN A 101 25.56 0.14 -9.27
N LYS A 102 25.00 -0.31 -8.14
CA LYS A 102 23.53 -0.50 -7.97
C LYS A 102 22.92 -1.50 -9.00
N GLN A 103 23.69 -2.46 -9.44
CA GLN A 103 23.18 -3.55 -10.26
C GLN A 103 22.66 -4.68 -9.35
N ILE A 104 21.49 -5.21 -9.69
CA ILE A 104 20.90 -6.36 -9.03
C ILE A 104 20.97 -7.57 -9.95
N VAL A 105 21.53 -8.63 -9.45
CA VAL A 105 21.50 -9.94 -10.09
C VAL A 105 20.39 -10.77 -9.46
N LEU A 106 19.49 -11.25 -10.31
CA LEU A 106 18.41 -12.17 -9.98
C LEU A 106 18.81 -13.56 -10.45
N VAL A 107 18.86 -14.50 -9.54
CA VAL A 107 19.17 -15.90 -9.87
C VAL A 107 17.98 -16.77 -9.52
N SER A 108 17.56 -17.63 -10.47
CA SER A 108 16.48 -18.59 -10.28
C SER A 108 16.84 -19.87 -11.07
N GLY A 109 17.31 -20.89 -10.36
CA GLY A 109 17.86 -22.11 -10.94
C GLY A 109 19.08 -21.85 -11.83
N LYS A 110 18.91 -22.07 -13.13
CA LYS A 110 19.97 -21.78 -14.14
C LYS A 110 19.85 -20.42 -14.81
N SER A 111 18.81 -19.67 -14.49
CA SER A 111 18.55 -18.36 -15.07
C SER A 111 19.19 -17.28 -14.22
N GLU A 112 19.94 -16.39 -14.87
CA GLU A 112 20.55 -15.23 -14.25
C GLU A 112 20.21 -13.98 -15.08
N ILE A 113 19.68 -12.95 -14.42
CA ILE A 113 19.30 -11.68 -15.06
C ILE A 113 19.86 -10.54 -14.24
N THR A 114 20.53 -9.59 -14.89
CA THR A 114 21.05 -8.39 -14.26
C THR A 114 20.16 -7.18 -14.57
N LEU A 115 19.76 -6.46 -13.54
CA LEU A 115 18.96 -5.24 -13.62
C LEU A 115 19.72 -4.06 -13.05
N LYS A 116 19.46 -2.87 -13.60
CA LYS A 116 20.01 -1.63 -13.07
C LYS A 116 19.04 -1.01 -12.08
N GLY A 117 19.45 -0.85 -10.83
CA GLY A 117 18.75 -0.14 -9.80
C GLY A 117 19.12 1.34 -9.71
N LYS A 118 18.45 2.05 -8.80
CA LYS A 118 18.72 3.43 -8.42
C LYS A 118 18.95 3.51 -6.92
N ASP A 119 19.51 4.63 -6.46
CA ASP A 119 19.76 4.85 -5.04
C ASP A 119 18.45 5.03 -4.27
N ALA A 120 18.30 4.28 -3.17
CA ALA A 120 17.13 4.33 -2.33
C ALA A 120 16.92 5.69 -1.64
N GLU A 121 17.96 6.49 -1.45
CA GLU A 121 17.88 7.82 -0.87
C GLU A 121 17.10 8.82 -1.76
N GLN A 122 16.98 8.53 -3.05
CA GLN A 122 16.20 9.34 -3.99
C GLN A 122 14.68 9.17 -3.82
N TYR A 123 14.24 8.14 -3.09
CA TYR A 123 12.81 7.92 -2.87
C TYR A 123 12.28 8.90 -1.83
N PRO A 124 11.14 9.57 -2.10
CA PRO A 124 10.54 10.49 -1.13
C PRO A 124 10.26 9.77 0.20
N ARG A 125 10.52 10.44 1.31
CA ARG A 125 10.15 9.91 2.63
C ARG A 125 8.62 9.88 2.74
N ILE A 126 8.09 8.72 3.07
CA ILE A 126 6.68 8.57 3.45
C ILE A 126 6.59 8.96 4.91
N GLN A 127 5.68 9.89 5.21
CA GLN A 127 5.45 10.32 6.58
C GLN A 127 4.70 9.22 7.33
N GLU A 128 5.27 8.75 8.41
CA GLU A 128 4.57 7.86 9.34
C GLU A 128 3.48 8.65 10.07
N ILE A 129 2.28 8.09 10.11
CA ILE A 129 1.16 8.63 10.86
C ILE A 129 1.07 7.86 12.16
N SER A 130 1.32 8.55 13.26
CA SER A 130 1.06 8.02 14.59
C SER A 130 -0.20 8.66 15.16
N ALA A 131 -1.20 7.85 15.48
CA ALA A 131 -2.38 8.26 16.24
C ALA A 131 -2.46 7.45 17.53
N SER A 132 -3.00 8.06 18.57
CA SER A 132 -3.10 7.42 19.90
C SER A 132 -4.15 6.31 19.95
N ASN A 133 -5.26 6.48 19.19
CA ASN A 133 -6.37 5.54 19.16
C ASN A 133 -6.81 5.28 17.72
N PRO A 134 -6.29 4.22 17.07
CA PRO A 134 -6.69 3.87 15.71
C PRO A 134 -8.16 3.40 15.66
N LEU A 135 -8.82 3.67 14.53
CA LEU A 135 -10.08 3.07 14.23
C LEU A 135 -9.87 1.59 13.90
N THR A 136 -10.31 0.69 14.76
CA THR A 136 -10.23 -0.77 14.53
C THR A 136 -11.58 -1.29 14.05
N LEU A 137 -11.59 -1.99 12.92
CA LEU A 137 -12.79 -2.62 12.40
C LEU A 137 -12.48 -3.89 11.58
N PRO A 138 -13.44 -4.83 11.47
CA PRO A 138 -13.27 -5.98 10.59
C PRO A 138 -13.11 -5.55 9.14
N ILE A 139 -12.20 -6.19 8.41
CA ILE A 139 -11.94 -5.86 6.99
C ILE A 139 -13.19 -6.01 6.14
N GLN A 140 -14.01 -7.02 6.40
CA GLN A 140 -15.26 -7.24 5.66
C GLN A 140 -16.26 -6.09 5.87
N THR A 141 -16.26 -5.48 7.06
CA THR A 141 -17.08 -4.30 7.35
C THR A 141 -16.61 -3.11 6.52
N LEU A 142 -15.29 -2.87 6.43
CA LEU A 142 -14.75 -1.79 5.58
C LEU A 142 -15.06 -2.06 4.10
N LYS A 143 -14.80 -3.26 3.60
CA LYS A 143 -15.13 -3.65 2.22
C LYS A 143 -16.62 -3.41 1.91
N LYS A 144 -17.51 -3.76 2.83
CA LYS A 144 -18.96 -3.54 2.71
C LYS A 144 -19.31 -2.05 2.68
N ILE A 145 -18.76 -1.24 3.60
CA ILE A 145 -18.95 0.22 3.60
C ILE A 145 -18.57 0.80 2.24
N ILE A 146 -17.38 0.48 1.76
CA ILE A 146 -16.87 1.02 0.49
C ILE A 146 -17.73 0.59 -0.69
N SER A 147 -18.12 -0.68 -0.77
CA SER A 147 -18.98 -1.19 -1.85
C SER A 147 -20.36 -0.55 -1.87
N GLU A 148 -20.93 -0.27 -0.68
CA GLU A 148 -22.26 0.31 -0.53
C GLU A 148 -22.28 1.85 -0.65
N THR A 149 -21.13 2.53 -0.61
CA THR A 149 -21.09 4.00 -0.67
C THR A 149 -20.30 4.56 -1.85
N ALA A 150 -19.11 4.04 -2.14
CA ALA A 150 -18.20 4.64 -3.11
C ALA A 150 -18.74 4.72 -4.55
N PHE A 151 -19.76 3.92 -4.90
CA PHE A 151 -20.40 3.97 -6.23
C PHE A 151 -21.20 5.26 -6.45
N ALA A 152 -21.65 5.92 -5.36
CA ALA A 152 -22.43 7.15 -5.43
C ALA A 152 -21.55 8.41 -5.53
N ALA A 153 -20.24 8.29 -5.38
CA ALA A 153 -19.32 9.42 -5.54
C ALA A 153 -19.21 9.87 -7.00
N SER A 154 -19.00 11.17 -7.20
CA SER A 154 -18.80 11.75 -8.52
C SER A 154 -17.48 11.34 -9.15
N THR A 155 -17.44 11.25 -10.47
CA THR A 155 -16.20 11.10 -11.26
C THR A 155 -15.68 12.43 -11.80
N GLN A 156 -16.43 13.53 -11.59
CA GLN A 156 -16.08 14.86 -12.09
C GLN A 156 -15.19 15.61 -11.10
N GLU A 157 -13.99 15.95 -11.53
CA GLU A 157 -12.99 16.66 -10.71
C GLU A 157 -13.30 18.15 -10.49
N SER A 158 -14.31 18.69 -11.20
CA SER A 158 -14.76 20.08 -11.01
C SER A 158 -15.30 20.39 -9.59
N ARG A 159 -15.72 19.35 -8.87
CA ARG A 159 -16.13 19.40 -7.47
C ARG A 159 -15.41 18.30 -6.69
N PRO A 160 -14.16 18.52 -6.27
CA PRO A 160 -13.31 17.49 -5.67
C PRO A 160 -13.93 16.81 -4.44
N ILE A 161 -14.65 17.56 -3.60
CA ILE A 161 -15.29 17.02 -2.39
C ILE A 161 -16.32 15.91 -2.71
N LEU A 162 -16.98 15.96 -3.86
CA LEU A 162 -17.96 14.97 -4.28
C LEU A 162 -17.31 13.70 -4.87
N THR A 163 -16.00 13.73 -5.16
CA THR A 163 -15.29 12.53 -5.67
C THR A 163 -14.91 11.56 -4.56
N GLY A 164 -15.13 11.96 -3.31
CA GLY A 164 -14.81 11.16 -2.13
C GLY A 164 -16.04 10.58 -1.44
N VAL A 165 -15.76 9.75 -0.45
CA VAL A 165 -16.71 9.28 0.55
C VAL A 165 -16.41 10.01 1.85
N HIS A 166 -17.41 10.62 2.42
CA HIS A 166 -17.34 11.33 3.69
C HIS A 166 -17.49 10.34 4.84
N PHE A 167 -16.51 10.27 5.71
CA PHE A 167 -16.50 9.44 6.91
C PHE A 167 -16.55 10.33 8.14
N VAL A 168 -17.52 10.09 8.99
CA VAL A 168 -17.68 10.79 10.28
C VAL A 168 -17.78 9.76 11.39
N LEU A 169 -16.87 9.80 12.35
CA LEU A 169 -16.98 9.07 13.59
C LEU A 169 -17.40 10.02 14.69
N SER A 170 -18.56 9.77 15.28
CA SER A 170 -19.12 10.52 16.39
C SER A 170 -19.35 9.61 17.61
N ASP A 171 -19.41 10.22 18.79
CA ASP A 171 -19.64 9.51 20.04
C ASP A 171 -18.69 8.31 20.26
N HIS A 172 -17.49 8.38 19.64
CA HIS A 172 -16.43 7.36 19.66
C HIS A 172 -16.81 6.01 19.06
N LYS A 173 -18.04 5.84 18.56
CA LYS A 173 -18.55 4.54 18.06
C LYS A 173 -19.44 4.62 16.82
N GLU A 174 -20.11 5.75 16.61
CA GLU A 174 -21.06 5.87 15.52
C GLU A 174 -20.34 6.32 14.24
N LEU A 175 -20.05 5.36 13.36
CA LEU A 175 -19.44 5.62 12.08
C LEU A 175 -20.53 5.83 11.02
N LYS A 176 -20.58 7.03 10.49
CA LYS A 176 -21.44 7.42 9.37
C LYS A 176 -20.60 7.63 8.14
N THR A 177 -21.00 7.03 7.02
CA THR A 177 -20.33 7.23 5.73
C THR A 177 -21.32 7.68 4.68
N VAL A 178 -20.97 8.69 3.88
CA VAL A 178 -21.84 9.29 2.87
C VAL A 178 -21.07 9.56 1.59
N ALA A 179 -21.67 9.25 0.45
CA ALA A 179 -21.17 9.68 -0.86
C ALA A 179 -22.33 10.19 -1.74
N THR A 180 -22.06 11.18 -2.58
CA THR A 180 -23.04 11.76 -3.49
C THR A 180 -22.37 12.32 -4.74
N ASP A 181 -23.10 12.32 -5.86
CA ASP A 181 -22.73 12.99 -7.12
C ASP A 181 -23.68 14.15 -7.47
N SER A 182 -24.51 14.59 -6.52
CA SER A 182 -25.59 15.56 -6.65
C SER A 182 -26.90 15.04 -7.28
N HIS A 183 -26.89 13.83 -7.87
CA HIS A 183 -28.08 13.20 -8.45
C HIS A 183 -28.55 12.01 -7.62
N ARG A 184 -27.63 11.37 -6.94
CA ARG A 184 -27.87 10.23 -6.05
C ARG A 184 -26.99 10.38 -4.79
N MET A 185 -27.41 9.73 -3.73
CA MET A 185 -26.69 9.68 -2.46
C MET A 185 -26.75 8.27 -1.90
N SER A 186 -25.64 7.80 -1.35
CA SER A 186 -25.61 6.60 -0.53
C SER A 186 -25.08 6.93 0.85
N GLN A 187 -25.72 6.37 1.87
CA GLN A 187 -25.33 6.54 3.26
C GLN A 187 -25.32 5.18 3.95
N LYS A 188 -24.28 4.95 4.77
CA LYS A 188 -24.18 3.80 5.66
C LYS A 188 -23.84 4.26 7.06
N ASN A 189 -24.55 3.71 8.04
CA ASN A 189 -24.28 3.92 9.48
C ASN A 189 -23.94 2.57 10.10
N ILE A 190 -22.91 2.53 10.91
CA ILE A 190 -22.54 1.36 11.70
C ILE A 190 -22.09 1.80 13.10
N THR A 191 -22.35 0.96 14.07
CA THR A 191 -21.84 1.13 15.43
C THR A 191 -20.63 0.22 15.59
N LEU A 192 -19.49 0.80 15.98
CA LEU A 192 -18.23 0.08 16.18
C LEU A 192 -18.23 -0.67 17.52
N GLU A 193 -17.54 -1.80 17.55
CA GLU A 193 -17.34 -2.57 18.78
C GLU A 193 -16.34 -1.89 19.71
N LYS A 194 -15.26 -1.30 19.16
CA LYS A 194 -14.22 -0.57 19.89
C LYS A 194 -14.37 0.93 19.69
N ASN A 195 -14.05 1.70 20.72
CA ASN A 195 -14.00 3.16 20.63
C ASN A 195 -12.82 3.59 19.78
N GLY A 196 -13.05 4.63 18.94
CA GLY A 196 -12.02 5.35 18.21
C GLY A 196 -12.05 6.84 18.53
N ASP A 197 -11.05 7.57 18.11
CA ASP A 197 -11.09 9.03 18.19
C ASP A 197 -12.08 9.60 17.17
N ASN A 198 -12.88 10.60 17.57
CA ASN A 198 -13.83 11.24 16.66
C ASN A 198 -13.09 11.91 15.51
N PHE A 199 -13.61 11.78 14.31
CA PHE A 199 -13.07 12.41 13.11
C PHE A 199 -14.15 12.75 12.08
N ASP A 200 -13.80 13.64 11.18
CA ASP A 200 -14.63 14.07 10.05
C ASP A 200 -13.70 14.26 8.83
N VAL A 201 -13.75 13.34 7.87
CA VAL A 201 -12.83 13.33 6.72
C VAL A 201 -13.51 12.88 5.44
N VAL A 202 -13.04 13.40 4.31
CA VAL A 202 -13.43 12.94 2.98
C VAL A 202 -12.29 12.17 2.35
N ILE A 203 -12.51 10.89 2.05
CA ILE A 203 -11.52 10.00 1.43
C ILE A 203 -11.89 9.80 -0.04
N PRO A 204 -10.96 10.04 -0.99
CA PRO A 204 -11.24 9.83 -2.40
C PRO A 204 -11.75 8.41 -2.69
N SER A 205 -12.86 8.30 -3.43
CA SER A 205 -13.50 7.01 -3.73
C SER A 205 -12.59 6.07 -4.52
N ARG A 206 -11.70 6.63 -5.35
CA ARG A 206 -10.69 5.85 -6.08
C ARG A 206 -9.72 5.16 -5.12
N SER A 207 -9.21 5.91 -4.12
CA SER A 207 -8.29 5.36 -3.12
C SER A 207 -8.94 4.26 -2.29
N LEU A 208 -10.21 4.44 -1.91
CA LEU A 208 -10.96 3.41 -1.17
C LEU A 208 -11.15 2.13 -2.00
N ARG A 209 -11.39 2.24 -3.31
CA ARG A 209 -11.52 1.07 -4.19
C ARG A 209 -10.19 0.34 -4.37
N GLU A 210 -9.08 1.09 -4.54
CA GLU A 210 -7.75 0.48 -4.60
C GLU A 210 -7.44 -0.26 -3.30
N LEU A 211 -7.78 0.36 -2.16
CA LEU A 211 -7.60 -0.23 -0.84
C LEU A 211 -8.29 -1.59 -0.70
N THR A 212 -9.57 -1.70 -1.11
CA THR A 212 -10.29 -2.97 -1.01
C THR A 212 -9.66 -4.10 -1.81
N SER A 213 -8.90 -3.77 -2.85
CA SER A 213 -8.21 -4.75 -3.70
C SER A 213 -6.85 -5.19 -3.13
N VAL A 214 -6.31 -4.46 -2.17
CA VAL A 214 -5.03 -4.77 -1.49
C VAL A 214 -5.22 -5.85 -0.44
N PHE A 215 -6.32 -5.81 0.29
CA PHE A 215 -6.58 -6.73 1.39
C PHE A 215 -7.01 -8.12 0.92
N SER A 216 -6.27 -9.14 1.35
CA SER A 216 -6.72 -10.53 1.22
C SER A 216 -7.92 -10.81 2.13
N ASP A 217 -8.69 -11.87 1.82
CA ASP A 217 -9.82 -12.27 2.64
C ASP A 217 -9.39 -12.97 3.95
N GLU A 218 -8.10 -13.25 4.11
CA GLU A 218 -7.51 -13.84 5.31
C GLU A 218 -7.32 -12.83 6.46
N ILE A 219 -7.35 -11.52 6.15
CA ILE A 219 -7.21 -10.47 7.15
C ILE A 219 -8.54 -10.31 7.90
N GLU A 220 -8.52 -10.51 9.21
CA GLU A 220 -9.73 -10.39 10.02
C GLU A 220 -10.03 -8.95 10.42
N GLN A 221 -9.02 -8.20 10.87
CA GLN A 221 -9.15 -6.83 11.37
C GLN A 221 -8.11 -5.91 10.75
N ILE A 222 -8.47 -4.64 10.67
CA ILE A 222 -7.56 -3.57 10.24
C ILE A 222 -7.57 -2.44 11.27
N GLU A 223 -6.47 -1.74 11.33
CA GLU A 223 -6.32 -0.49 12.07
C GLU A 223 -6.17 0.68 11.09
N VAL A 224 -6.99 1.69 11.27
CA VAL A 224 -6.99 2.89 10.45
C VAL A 224 -6.52 4.06 11.30
N PHE A 225 -5.39 4.63 10.94
CA PHE A 225 -4.81 5.80 11.58
C PHE A 225 -5.16 7.04 10.78
N LEU A 226 -5.68 8.06 11.43
CA LEU A 226 -5.99 9.34 10.82
C LEU A 226 -5.18 10.44 11.49
N SER A 227 -4.45 11.22 10.70
CA SER A 227 -3.73 12.40 11.20
C SER A 227 -4.49 13.65 10.78
N LEU A 228 -5.03 14.39 11.76
CA LEU A 228 -5.73 15.65 11.53
C LEU A 228 -4.78 16.82 11.26
N ILE A 229 -3.49 16.69 11.56
CA ILE A 229 -2.48 17.74 11.39
C ILE A 229 -2.20 18.03 9.89
N HIS A 230 -2.48 17.06 9.01
CA HIS A 230 -2.22 17.15 7.58
C HIS A 230 -3.46 17.44 6.72
N ILE A 231 -4.61 17.74 7.33
CA ILE A 231 -5.88 18.07 6.63
C ILE A 231 -5.95 19.55 6.22
N SER A 232 -4.83 20.25 6.08
CA SER A 232 -4.83 21.60 5.50
C SER A 232 -5.06 21.61 3.97
N GLU A 233 -5.05 20.42 3.32
CA GLU A 233 -5.45 20.26 1.91
C GLU A 233 -6.35 19.01 1.77
N PRO A 234 -7.46 19.09 1.01
CA PRO A 234 -8.49 18.05 0.96
C PRO A 234 -8.10 16.75 0.22
N THR A 235 -6.82 16.44 0.07
CA THR A 235 -6.32 15.36 -0.81
C THR A 235 -5.31 14.40 -0.19
N ARG A 236 -5.03 14.44 1.12
CA ARG A 236 -4.04 13.51 1.70
C ARG A 236 -4.70 12.46 2.59
N LEU A 237 -4.61 11.22 2.14
CA LEU A 237 -4.99 10.00 2.86
C LEU A 237 -3.96 9.66 3.95
N GLY A 238 -4.47 9.19 5.09
CA GLY A 238 -3.66 8.50 6.08
C GLY A 238 -3.16 7.14 5.57
N MET A 239 -2.05 6.66 6.11
CA MET A 239 -1.55 5.31 5.84
C MET A 239 -2.37 4.27 6.62
N ILE A 240 -2.51 3.09 6.03
CA ILE A 240 -3.06 1.91 6.68
C ILE A 240 -1.90 0.95 6.93
N SER A 241 -1.74 0.52 8.18
CA SER A 241 -0.77 -0.48 8.60
C SER A 241 -1.49 -1.80 8.92
N TYR A 242 -0.82 -2.93 8.70
CA TYR A 242 -1.33 -4.30 8.98
C TYR A 242 -0.74 -4.84 10.26
#